data_25bea70d8ab1a0a6ab587a5adc1fe79d
#
_entry.id   25bea70d8ab1a0a6ab587a5adc1fe79d
#
_cell.length_a   1.000
_cell.length_b   1.000
_cell.length_c   1.000
_cell.angle_alpha   90.00
_cell.angle_beta   90.00
_cell.angle_gamma   90.00
#
_symmetry.space_group_name_H-M   'P 1'
#
loop_
_entity.id
_entity.type
_entity.pdbx_description
1 polymer ?
#
loop_
_entity_poly.entity_id
_entity_poly.type
_entity_poly.pdbx_seq_one_letter_code
_entity_poly.pdbx_strand_id
1 'polypeptide(L)'
;AMELDPGNPSILSNLALSYAADGEAETAERMLREAMIRPGADATIRQNLALVIALQGRFDEAETMARVDVTPEMAEANMAYIRAMLTSRRRYDTVTAGY
;
A
#
# COMPACT_ATOMS: atom_id res chain seq x y z
N ALA A 1 22.18 18.85 11.08
CA ALA A 1 22.14 17.54 10.46
C ALA A 1 20.84 16.85 10.81
N MET A 2 20.15 16.38 9.80
CA MET A 2 18.93 15.67 10.05
C MET A 2 19.24 14.22 10.39
N GLU A 3 18.96 13.88 11.62
CA GLU A 3 19.09 12.52 12.03
C GLU A 3 17.82 11.80 11.63
N LEU A 4 17.97 10.74 10.87
CA LEU A 4 16.85 9.93 10.49
C LEU A 4 16.56 8.97 11.64
N ASP A 5 15.39 9.14 12.25
CA ASP A 5 14.91 8.21 13.26
C ASP A 5 14.34 6.98 12.55
N PRO A 6 15.02 5.82 12.59
CA PRO A 6 14.52 4.64 11.88
C PRO A 6 13.19 4.14 12.43
N GLY A 7 12.79 4.61 13.61
CA GLY A 7 11.47 4.29 14.15
C GLY A 7 10.40 5.28 13.76
N ASN A 8 10.73 6.33 13.00
CA ASN A 8 9.76 7.34 12.60
C ASN A 8 8.74 6.72 11.63
N PRO A 9 7.42 6.85 11.91
CA PRO A 9 6.41 6.24 11.06
C PRO A 9 6.47 6.66 9.60
N SER A 10 6.77 7.93 9.33
CA SER A 10 6.87 8.42 7.95
C SER A 10 8.03 7.78 7.20
N ILE A 11 9.16 7.58 7.86
CA ILE A 11 10.32 6.94 7.24
C ILE A 11 10.02 5.47 6.96
N LEU A 12 9.43 4.77 7.95
CA LEU A 12 9.03 3.38 7.76
C LEU A 12 8.03 3.23 6.61
N SER A 13 7.07 4.17 6.52
CA SER A 13 6.07 4.16 5.47
C SER A 13 6.70 4.33 4.09
N ASN A 14 7.61 5.29 3.96
CA ASN A 14 8.29 5.52 2.67
C ASN A 14 9.14 4.33 2.26
N LEU A 15 9.85 3.74 3.21
CA LEU A 15 10.66 2.55 2.93
C LEU A 15 9.78 1.36 2.54
N ALA A 16 8.65 1.21 3.22
CA ALA A 16 7.70 0.15 2.91
C ALA A 16 7.18 0.27 1.47
N LEU A 17 6.88 1.48 1.02
CA LEU A 17 6.42 1.70 -0.35
C LEU A 17 7.49 1.32 -1.37
N SER A 18 8.76 1.54 -1.03
CA SER A 18 9.87 1.10 -1.88
C SER A 18 9.90 -0.42 -2.01
N TYR A 19 9.72 -1.13 -0.90
CA TYR A 19 9.64 -2.59 -0.94
C TYR A 19 8.45 -3.07 -1.77
N ALA A 20 7.30 -2.42 -1.61
CA ALA A 20 6.12 -2.78 -2.39
C ALA A 20 6.36 -2.58 -3.88
N ALA A 21 7.05 -1.52 -4.27
CA ALA A 21 7.39 -1.26 -5.67
C ALA A 21 8.32 -2.33 -6.23
N ASP A 22 9.14 -2.93 -5.38
CA ASP A 22 10.05 -4.01 -5.79
C ASP A 22 9.38 -5.40 -5.78
N GLY A 23 8.08 -5.45 -5.53
CA GLY A 23 7.35 -6.72 -5.51
C GLY A 23 7.32 -7.39 -4.15
N GLU A 24 7.77 -6.72 -3.09
CA GLU A 24 7.80 -7.28 -1.75
C GLU A 24 6.68 -6.68 -0.89
N ALA A 25 5.44 -6.84 -1.36
CA ALA A 25 4.28 -6.26 -0.69
C ALA A 25 4.06 -6.83 0.72
N GLU A 26 4.39 -8.11 0.95
CA GLU A 26 4.24 -8.69 2.29
C GLU A 26 5.18 -8.04 3.30
N THR A 27 6.43 -7.79 2.89
CA THR A 27 7.39 -7.08 3.73
C THR A 27 6.91 -5.66 4.00
N ALA A 28 6.43 -5.00 2.96
CA ALA A 28 5.89 -3.64 3.08
C ALA A 28 4.72 -3.59 4.06
N GLU A 29 3.84 -4.59 4.00
CA GLU A 29 2.70 -4.66 4.92
C GLU A 29 3.15 -4.75 6.37
N ARG A 30 4.13 -5.61 6.66
CA ARG A 30 4.63 -5.73 8.03
C ARG A 30 5.22 -4.42 8.53
N MET A 31 5.96 -3.73 7.68
CA MET A 31 6.57 -2.45 8.05
C MET A 31 5.52 -1.39 8.32
N LEU A 32 4.48 -1.34 7.50
CA LEU A 32 3.39 -0.37 7.69
C LEU A 32 2.56 -0.67 8.94
N ARG A 33 2.33 -1.95 9.25
CA ARG A 33 1.64 -2.31 10.49
C ARG A 33 2.46 -1.91 11.70
N GLU A 34 3.77 -2.05 11.63
CA GLU A 34 4.65 -1.58 12.68
C GLU A 34 4.61 -0.06 12.80
N ALA A 35 4.60 0.64 11.68
CA ALA A 35 4.52 2.10 11.69
C ALA A 35 3.23 2.60 12.31
N MET A 36 2.13 1.88 12.11
CA MET A 36 0.82 2.30 12.63
C MET A 36 0.73 2.29 14.15
N ILE A 37 1.50 1.44 14.82
CA ILE A 37 1.44 1.36 16.29
C ILE A 37 2.43 2.32 16.94
N ARG A 38 3.20 3.07 16.17
CA ARG A 38 4.15 4.02 16.72
C ARG A 38 3.51 5.38 16.92
N PRO A 39 3.99 6.16 17.92
CA PRO A 39 3.51 7.54 18.09
C PRO A 39 3.75 8.34 16.82
N GLY A 40 2.79 9.14 16.43
CA GLY A 40 2.89 9.96 15.24
C GLY A 40 2.33 9.32 13.98
N ALA A 41 1.83 8.09 14.07
CA ALA A 41 1.16 7.45 12.93
C ALA A 41 -0.12 8.22 12.59
N ASP A 42 -0.40 8.37 11.29
CA ASP A 42 -1.55 9.14 10.83
C ASP A 42 -2.30 8.41 9.70
N ALA A 43 -3.29 9.12 9.13
CA ALA A 43 -4.12 8.58 8.07
C ALA A 43 -3.31 8.20 6.84
N THR A 44 -2.25 8.92 6.54
CA THR A 44 -1.40 8.61 5.39
C THR A 44 -0.81 7.20 5.50
N ILE A 45 -0.38 6.82 6.69
CA ILE A 45 0.18 5.49 6.92
C ILE A 45 -0.89 4.42 6.75
N ARG A 46 -2.10 4.66 7.27
CA ARG A 46 -3.21 3.73 7.09
C ARG A 46 -3.56 3.55 5.61
N GLN A 47 -3.55 4.64 4.85
CA GLN A 47 -3.84 4.57 3.42
C GLN A 47 -2.75 3.85 2.65
N ASN A 48 -1.50 4.06 3.01
CA ASN A 48 -0.40 3.31 2.41
C ASN A 48 -0.50 1.82 2.71
N LEU A 49 -0.92 1.47 3.93
CA LEU A 49 -1.15 0.09 4.29
C LEU A 49 -2.29 -0.52 3.48
N ALA A 50 -3.38 0.23 3.32
CA ALA A 50 -4.49 -0.23 2.49
C ALA A 50 -4.04 -0.47 1.05
N LEU A 51 -3.22 0.43 0.51
CA LEU A 51 -2.67 0.28 -0.83
C LEU A 51 -1.85 -1.02 -0.94
N VAL A 52 -0.97 -1.26 0.02
CA VAL A 52 -0.11 -2.44 -0.01
C VAL A 52 -0.93 -3.73 0.13
N ILE A 53 -1.99 -3.71 0.94
CA ILE A 53 -2.89 -4.85 1.05
C ILE A 53 -3.60 -5.10 -0.28
N ALA A 54 -4.05 -4.04 -0.94
CA ALA A 54 -4.71 -4.14 -2.24
C ALA A 54 -3.76 -4.69 -3.31
N LEU A 55 -2.48 -4.33 -3.26
CA LEU A 55 -1.49 -4.86 -4.20
C LEU A 55 -1.32 -6.37 -4.10
N GLN A 56 -1.69 -6.95 -2.97
CA GLN A 56 -1.66 -8.39 -2.76
C GLN A 56 -2.97 -9.07 -3.19
N GLY A 57 -3.91 -8.31 -3.75
CA GLY A 57 -5.19 -8.83 -4.19
C GLY A 57 -6.26 -8.91 -3.10
N ARG A 58 -5.95 -8.43 -1.90
CA ARG A 58 -6.88 -8.45 -0.77
C ARG A 58 -7.72 -7.17 -0.74
N PHE A 59 -8.54 -7.00 -1.78
CA PHE A 59 -9.26 -5.75 -2.01
C PHE A 59 -10.32 -5.44 -0.95
N ASP A 60 -11.04 -6.45 -0.47
CA ASP A 60 -12.07 -6.23 0.54
C ASP A 60 -11.48 -5.72 1.85
N GLU A 61 -10.37 -6.31 2.26
CA GLU A 61 -9.67 -5.89 3.47
C GLU A 61 -9.11 -4.47 3.31
N ALA A 62 -8.53 -4.20 2.15
CA ALA A 62 -7.97 -2.87 1.86
C ALA A 62 -9.06 -1.81 1.85
N GLU A 63 -10.23 -2.12 1.27
CA GLU A 63 -11.34 -1.18 1.24
C GLU A 63 -11.86 -0.89 2.63
N THR A 64 -12.01 -1.92 3.46
CA THR A 64 -12.45 -1.75 4.83
C THR A 64 -11.51 -0.82 5.59
N MET A 65 -10.22 -0.99 5.40
CA MET A 65 -9.22 -0.14 6.05
C MET A 65 -9.27 1.29 5.52
N ALA A 66 -9.42 1.46 4.21
CA ALA A 66 -9.47 2.79 3.60
C ALA A 66 -10.69 3.58 4.05
N ARG A 67 -11.82 2.92 4.34
CA ARG A 67 -13.04 3.58 4.76
C ARG A 67 -12.93 4.31 6.11
N VAL A 68 -11.90 4.02 6.87
CA VAL A 68 -11.66 4.74 8.12
C VAL A 68 -11.33 6.21 7.85
N ASP A 69 -10.66 6.49 6.74
CA ASP A 69 -10.12 7.82 6.46
C ASP A 69 -10.80 8.52 5.28
N VAL A 70 -11.50 7.79 4.41
CA VAL A 70 -12.15 8.35 3.23
C VAL A 70 -13.58 7.83 3.14
N THR A 71 -14.38 8.47 2.30
CA THR A 71 -15.77 8.03 2.11
C THR A 71 -15.80 6.66 1.44
N PRO A 72 -16.89 5.89 1.63
CA PRO A 72 -17.02 4.60 0.97
C PRO A 72 -16.90 4.71 -0.56
N GLU A 73 -17.44 5.77 -1.15
CA GLU A 73 -17.35 5.98 -2.59
C GLU A 73 -15.90 6.16 -3.05
N MET A 74 -15.11 6.90 -2.28
CA MET A 74 -13.70 7.10 -2.60
C MET A 74 -12.89 5.82 -2.40
N ALA A 75 -13.20 5.07 -1.34
CA ALA A 75 -12.53 3.79 -1.10
C ALA A 75 -12.80 2.82 -2.24
N GLU A 76 -14.05 2.74 -2.69
CA GLU A 76 -14.43 1.89 -3.80
C GLU A 76 -13.71 2.30 -5.09
N ALA A 77 -13.69 3.61 -5.37
CA ALA A 77 -13.01 4.14 -6.56
C ALA A 77 -11.51 3.84 -6.52
N ASN A 78 -10.88 3.97 -5.35
CA ASN A 78 -9.47 3.67 -5.21
C ASN A 78 -9.18 2.19 -5.47
N MET A 79 -10.04 1.31 -4.97
CA MET A 79 -9.86 -0.13 -5.18
C MET A 79 -10.07 -0.49 -6.65
N ALA A 80 -11.05 0.12 -7.31
CA ALA A 80 -11.28 -0.09 -8.74
C ALA A 80 -10.07 0.33 -9.56
N TYR A 81 -9.47 1.46 -9.20
CA TYR A 81 -8.26 1.94 -9.87
C TYR A 81 -7.11 0.96 -9.72
N ILE A 82 -6.89 0.47 -8.50
CA ILE A 82 -5.81 -0.47 -8.23
C ILE A 82 -6.02 -1.78 -8.97
N ARG A 83 -7.27 -2.29 -8.98
CA ARG A 83 -7.60 -3.51 -9.74
C ARG A 83 -7.30 -3.35 -11.22
N ALA A 84 -7.69 -2.21 -11.78
CA ALA A 84 -7.45 -1.93 -13.20
C ALA A 84 -5.96 -1.88 -13.50
N MET A 85 -5.19 -1.25 -12.61
CA MET A 85 -3.75 -1.16 -12.76
C MET A 85 -3.08 -2.53 -12.71
N LEU A 86 -3.49 -3.38 -11.77
CA LEU A 86 -2.94 -4.73 -11.63
C LEU A 86 -3.30 -5.59 -12.84
N THR A 87 -4.53 -5.47 -13.34
CA THR A 87 -4.97 -6.21 -14.52
C THR A 87 -4.16 -5.79 -15.75
N SER A 88 -3.92 -4.49 -15.91
CA SER A 88 -3.12 -3.98 -17.02
C SER A 88 -1.69 -4.51 -16.96
N ARG A 89 -1.09 -4.57 -15.77
CA ARG A 89 0.25 -5.10 -15.60
C ARG A 89 0.32 -6.56 -15.97
N ARG A 90 -0.66 -7.36 -15.54
CA ARG A 90 -0.71 -8.78 -15.89
C ARG A 90 -0.83 -8.99 -17.39
N ARG A 91 -1.69 -8.19 -18.03
CA ARG A 91 -1.88 -8.27 -19.46
C ARG A 91 -0.60 -7.95 -20.22
N TYR A 92 0.10 -6.92 -19.76
CA TYR A 92 1.37 -6.52 -20.36
C TYR A 92 2.42 -7.60 -20.18
N ASP A 93 2.53 -8.16 -18.99
CA ASP A 93 3.49 -9.23 -18.71
C ASP A 93 3.22 -10.45 -19.54
N THR A 94 1.95 -10.81 -19.74
CA THR A 94 1.57 -11.94 -20.56
C THR A 94 2.00 -11.75 -22.01
N VAL A 95 1.78 -10.55 -22.56
CA VAL A 95 2.18 -10.23 -23.90
C VAL A 95 3.70 -10.31 -24.05
N THR A 96 4.43 -9.77 -23.09
CA THR A 96 5.88 -9.80 -23.10
C THR A 96 6.41 -11.23 -23.02
N ALA A 97 5.79 -12.05 -22.17
CA ALA A 97 6.22 -13.43 -21.98
C ALA A 97 5.90 -14.31 -23.18
N GLY A 98 5.01 -13.87 -24.05
CA GLY A 98 4.63 -14.59 -25.24
C GLY A 98 5.66 -14.56 -26.36
N TYR A 99 6.71 -13.80 -26.16
CA TYR A 99 7.82 -13.73 -27.10
C TYR A 99 9.03 -14.49 -26.54
#